data_2580c8ed6319973b0db7b01b4149f65d
#
_entry.id   2580c8ed6319973b0db7b01b4149f65d
#
_cell.length_a   1.000
_cell.length_b   1.000
_cell.length_c   1.000
_cell.angle_alpha   90.00
_cell.angle_beta   90.00
_cell.angle_gamma   90.00
#
_symmetry.space_group_name_H-M   'P 1'
#
loop_
_entity.id
_entity.type
_entity.pdbx_description
1 polymer ?
#
loop_
_entity_poly.entity_id
_entity_poly.type
_entity_poly.pdbx_seq_one_letter_code
_entity_poly.pdbx_strand_id
1 'polypeptide(L)'
;MSNAWSLTANAPLQALNTFHVTAQAPWLLQIFTPEALPEALLAPQLSGATLLPLGSGSNVLFASDAPGVVLAFGNRSIDTLEHRADYAIVRAGAGTGWHELVVWSLGQGLSGLENLALIPGTVGAAPIQNIGAYGAQVEEFIHVVEAYDRADARFVRLDTAACEFGYRDSLFKRQPDRYLIVAVEFRLPRLHALRMDYAGIAEELEAMGITTPSAPDVAQAVINLRRRKLPDPEVLGNAGSFFKNPVLPLEQVQALQHAHPELPVFHSDDQMQRKLSAAWLIEACGWKGHRDGDAAVSATHALVLVNHGHASGTELLALARRISASVRERFGVILEPEPRIVGAQW
;
A
#
# COMPACT_ATOMS: atom_id res chain seq x y z
N MET A 1 -19.50 28.15 2.98
CA MET A 1 -19.23 27.35 1.75
C MET A 1 -17.95 26.60 2.05
N SER A 2 -17.97 25.27 2.02
CA SER A 2 -16.73 24.48 2.17
C SER A 2 -15.85 24.75 0.95
N ASN A 3 -14.58 25.11 1.19
CA ASN A 3 -13.64 25.31 0.08
C ASN A 3 -13.49 24.02 -0.72
N ALA A 4 -13.60 24.09 -2.06
CA ALA A 4 -13.42 22.93 -2.93
C ALA A 4 -11.98 22.37 -2.88
N TRP A 5 -11.02 23.24 -2.55
CA TRP A 5 -9.61 22.92 -2.32
C TRP A 5 -8.95 23.92 -1.35
N SER A 6 -7.79 23.55 -0.81
CA SER A 6 -6.96 24.46 -0.01
C SER A 6 -5.48 24.30 -0.36
N LEU A 7 -4.71 25.37 -0.13
CA LEU A 7 -3.27 25.40 -0.35
C LEU A 7 -2.58 25.95 0.91
N THR A 8 -1.70 25.17 1.52
CA THR A 8 -0.96 25.51 2.74
C THR A 8 0.52 25.58 2.44
N ALA A 9 1.14 26.71 2.76
CA ALA A 9 2.58 26.90 2.60
C ALA A 9 3.35 26.27 3.79
N ASN A 10 4.58 25.80 3.55
CA ASN A 10 5.48 25.23 4.56
C ASN A 10 4.79 24.16 5.42
N ALA A 11 4.08 23.25 4.76
CA ALA A 11 3.23 22.28 5.44
C ALA A 11 4.06 21.17 6.11
N PRO A 12 3.87 20.92 7.42
CA PRO A 12 4.50 19.79 8.09
C PRO A 12 3.87 18.47 7.60
N LEU A 13 4.71 17.47 7.29
CA LEU A 13 4.31 16.18 6.76
C LEU A 13 4.38 15.04 7.79
N GLN A 14 4.80 15.29 9.03
CA GLN A 14 4.97 14.26 10.05
C GLN A 14 3.66 13.51 10.33
N ALA A 15 2.53 14.20 10.39
CA ALA A 15 1.21 13.60 10.55
C ALA A 15 0.64 12.99 9.25
N LEU A 16 1.31 13.21 8.12
CA LEU A 16 0.92 12.71 6.79
C LEU A 16 1.82 11.57 6.30
N ASN A 17 2.59 10.95 7.20
CA ASN A 17 3.32 9.72 6.92
C ASN A 17 3.32 8.81 8.15
N THR A 18 3.14 7.52 7.92
CA THR A 18 2.99 6.54 9.00
C THR A 18 4.31 6.11 9.65
N PHE A 19 5.47 6.49 9.11
CA PHE A 19 6.75 6.41 9.84
C PHE A 19 6.91 7.50 10.89
N HIS A 20 6.05 8.54 10.86
CA HIS A 20 6.13 9.73 11.70
C HIS A 20 7.48 10.47 11.61
N VAL A 21 8.18 10.32 10.50
CA VAL A 21 9.41 11.08 10.27
C VAL A 21 9.09 12.54 10.03
N THR A 22 9.92 13.42 10.60
CA THR A 22 9.82 14.85 10.36
C THR A 22 10.22 15.17 8.93
N ALA A 23 9.33 15.81 8.20
CA ALA A 23 9.55 16.35 6.86
C ALA A 23 8.59 17.51 6.62
N GLN A 24 8.89 18.36 5.66
CA GLN A 24 8.06 19.49 5.24
C GLN A 24 7.84 19.46 3.73
N ALA A 25 6.77 20.11 3.26
CA ALA A 25 6.56 20.44 1.87
C ALA A 25 6.47 21.96 1.70
N PRO A 26 7.05 22.54 0.64
CA PRO A 26 6.80 23.94 0.29
C PRO A 26 5.32 24.26 0.20
N TRP A 27 4.54 23.34 -0.38
CA TRP A 27 3.10 23.46 -0.49
C TRP A 27 2.39 22.12 -0.24
N LEU A 28 1.27 22.18 0.48
CA LEU A 28 0.28 21.09 0.59
C LEU A 28 -1.00 21.56 -0.11
N LEU A 29 -1.34 20.92 -1.23
CA LEU A 29 -2.60 21.09 -1.94
C LEU A 29 -3.57 19.99 -1.51
N GLN A 30 -4.70 20.36 -0.91
CA GLN A 30 -5.76 19.43 -0.54
C GLN A 30 -6.98 19.64 -1.44
N ILE A 31 -7.46 18.59 -2.07
CA ILE A 31 -8.62 18.60 -2.98
C ILE A 31 -9.79 17.91 -2.29
N PHE A 32 -10.85 18.66 -2.00
CA PHE A 32 -12.07 18.13 -1.38
C PHE A 32 -13.14 17.82 -2.42
N THR A 33 -13.13 18.52 -3.54
CA THR A 33 -14.04 18.34 -4.68
C THR A 33 -13.21 18.04 -5.93
N PRO A 34 -13.22 16.81 -6.47
CA PRO A 34 -12.37 16.40 -7.60
C PRO A 34 -12.47 17.32 -8.81
N GLU A 35 -13.66 17.86 -9.11
CA GLU A 35 -13.92 18.74 -10.24
C GLU A 35 -13.14 20.07 -10.16
N ALA A 36 -12.72 20.48 -8.95
CA ALA A 36 -11.90 21.68 -8.74
C ALA A 36 -10.39 21.44 -8.98
N LEU A 37 -9.96 20.18 -9.19
CA LEU A 37 -8.55 19.85 -9.40
C LEU A 37 -7.91 20.62 -10.57
N PRO A 38 -8.53 20.76 -11.76
CA PRO A 38 -7.94 21.54 -12.85
C PRO A 38 -7.69 23.01 -12.49
N GLU A 39 -8.64 23.65 -11.80
CA GLU A 39 -8.49 25.02 -11.31
C GLU A 39 -7.36 25.12 -10.27
N ALA A 40 -7.35 24.20 -9.28
CA ALA A 40 -6.35 24.19 -8.23
C ALA A 40 -4.92 24.02 -8.78
N LEU A 41 -4.74 23.22 -9.83
CA LEU A 41 -3.44 23.01 -10.48
C LEU A 41 -2.94 24.27 -11.25
N LEU A 42 -3.80 25.21 -11.57
CA LEU A 42 -3.44 26.48 -12.20
C LEU A 42 -3.05 27.57 -11.19
N ALA A 43 -3.07 27.28 -9.88
CA ALA A 43 -2.65 28.24 -8.87
C ALA A 43 -1.20 28.71 -9.13
N PRO A 44 -0.93 30.03 -9.15
CA PRO A 44 0.40 30.57 -9.51
C PRO A 44 1.54 30.01 -8.67
N GLN A 45 1.28 29.66 -7.40
CA GLN A 45 2.23 29.09 -6.47
C GLN A 45 2.72 27.68 -6.88
N LEU A 46 1.96 26.99 -7.77
CA LEU A 46 2.26 25.64 -8.21
C LEU A 46 2.97 25.60 -9.58
N SER A 47 3.18 26.78 -10.21
CA SER A 47 3.78 26.87 -11.54
C SER A 47 5.19 26.27 -11.54
N GLY A 48 5.42 25.26 -12.41
CA GLY A 48 6.71 24.57 -12.53
C GLY A 48 7.09 23.66 -11.34
N ALA A 49 6.24 23.54 -10.33
CA ALA A 49 6.52 22.72 -9.17
C ALA A 49 6.35 21.22 -9.46
N THR A 50 7.22 20.39 -8.87
CA THR A 50 7.04 18.95 -8.83
C THR A 50 5.82 18.61 -7.98
N LEU A 51 4.99 17.67 -8.43
CA LEU A 51 3.79 17.24 -7.72
C LEU A 51 4.00 15.83 -7.14
N LEU A 52 3.75 15.67 -5.85
CA LEU A 52 3.79 14.41 -5.14
C LEU A 52 2.38 14.04 -4.64
N PRO A 53 1.63 13.19 -5.36
CA PRO A 53 0.38 12.65 -4.83
C PRO A 53 0.65 11.80 -3.59
N LEU A 54 -0.10 12.05 -2.51
CA LEU A 54 0.04 11.39 -1.22
C LEU A 54 -1.34 10.96 -0.71
N GLY A 55 -1.48 9.66 -0.38
CA GLY A 55 -2.62 9.16 0.38
C GLY A 55 -2.42 9.43 1.88
N SER A 56 -2.56 8.41 2.72
CA SER A 56 -2.27 8.51 4.16
C SER A 56 -0.77 8.43 4.49
N GLY A 57 0.11 8.38 3.49
CA GLY A 57 1.56 8.24 3.71
C GLY A 57 1.99 6.87 4.25
N SER A 58 1.15 5.85 4.08
CA SER A 58 1.40 4.50 4.62
C SER A 58 2.38 3.65 3.78
N ASN A 59 2.83 4.19 2.64
CA ASN A 59 3.81 3.53 1.77
C ASN A 59 4.82 4.54 1.21
N VAL A 60 5.30 5.45 2.05
CA VAL A 60 6.30 6.47 1.70
C VAL A 60 7.34 6.60 2.81
N LEU A 61 8.58 6.83 2.44
CA LEU A 61 9.65 7.24 3.35
C LEU A 61 10.20 8.60 2.89
N PHE A 62 10.01 9.63 3.70
CA PHE A 62 10.63 10.93 3.49
C PHE A 62 12.05 10.91 4.04
N ALA A 63 13.05 10.73 3.16
CA ALA A 63 14.46 10.81 3.52
C ALA A 63 14.95 12.27 3.64
N SER A 64 14.19 13.21 3.08
CA SER A 64 14.32 14.66 3.25
C SER A 64 12.95 15.31 3.04
N ASP A 65 12.89 16.63 3.10
CA ASP A 65 11.70 17.41 2.74
C ASP A 65 11.21 17.08 1.33
N ALA A 66 9.91 17.19 1.10
CA ALA A 66 9.31 16.94 -0.20
C ALA A 66 9.70 18.06 -1.19
N PRO A 67 10.09 17.72 -2.42
CA PRO A 67 10.41 18.71 -3.44
C PRO A 67 9.11 19.25 -4.07
N GLY A 68 8.67 20.45 -3.72
CA GLY A 68 7.54 21.09 -4.39
C GLY A 68 6.19 20.90 -3.68
N VAL A 69 5.20 20.36 -4.37
CA VAL A 69 3.80 20.29 -3.89
C VAL A 69 3.44 18.87 -3.50
N VAL A 70 3.00 18.67 -2.26
CA VAL A 70 2.30 17.44 -1.87
C VAL A 70 0.81 17.65 -2.16
N LEU A 71 0.20 16.72 -2.91
CA LEU A 71 -1.22 16.73 -3.23
C LEU A 71 -1.92 15.60 -2.48
N ALA A 72 -2.94 15.94 -1.69
CA ALA A 72 -3.77 15.00 -0.97
C ALA A 72 -5.25 15.16 -1.33
N PHE A 73 -5.97 14.04 -1.46
CA PHE A 73 -7.41 14.05 -1.69
C PHE A 73 -8.16 13.92 -0.36
N GLY A 74 -9.11 14.84 -0.13
CA GLY A 74 -10.00 14.85 1.03
C GLY A 74 -11.43 14.40 0.71
N ASN A 75 -11.74 14.04 -0.53
CA ASN A 75 -13.06 13.53 -0.93
C ASN A 75 -13.26 12.11 -0.39
N ARG A 76 -14.15 11.97 0.60
CA ARG A 76 -14.40 10.73 1.36
C ARG A 76 -15.85 10.27 1.17
N SER A 77 -16.27 10.06 -0.06
CA SER A 77 -17.60 9.50 -0.35
C SER A 77 -17.52 8.00 -0.63
N ILE A 78 -18.58 7.26 -0.27
CA ILE A 78 -18.81 5.88 -0.71
C ILE A 78 -20.25 5.83 -1.21
N ASP A 79 -20.41 5.63 -2.51
CA ASP A 79 -21.71 5.67 -3.19
C ASP A 79 -21.95 4.35 -3.93
N THR A 80 -23.16 3.79 -3.83
CA THR A 80 -23.53 2.65 -4.66
C THR A 80 -24.13 3.15 -5.96
N LEU A 81 -23.43 2.92 -7.08
CA LEU A 81 -23.87 3.34 -8.40
C LEU A 81 -24.86 2.36 -9.03
N GLU A 82 -24.71 1.07 -8.74
CA GLU A 82 -25.54 0.01 -9.30
C GLU A 82 -25.79 -1.09 -8.27
N HIS A 83 -27.04 -1.52 -8.16
CA HIS A 83 -27.47 -2.67 -7.36
C HIS A 83 -27.95 -3.79 -8.29
N ARG A 84 -27.32 -4.98 -8.18
CA ARG A 84 -27.74 -6.20 -8.86
C ARG A 84 -28.00 -7.30 -7.83
N ALA A 85 -28.62 -8.38 -8.29
CA ALA A 85 -28.91 -9.52 -7.43
C ALA A 85 -27.63 -10.22 -6.93
N ASP A 86 -26.57 -10.24 -7.76
CA ASP A 86 -25.31 -10.95 -7.54
C ASP A 86 -24.13 -10.04 -7.16
N TYR A 87 -24.19 -8.72 -7.47
CA TYR A 87 -23.14 -7.74 -7.16
C TYR A 87 -23.68 -6.32 -6.97
N ALA A 88 -22.81 -5.43 -6.53
CA ALA A 88 -23.00 -3.98 -6.62
C ALA A 88 -21.78 -3.31 -7.25
N ILE A 89 -21.99 -2.17 -7.93
CA ILE A 89 -20.91 -1.24 -8.30
C ILE A 89 -20.86 -0.15 -7.24
N VAL A 90 -19.73 -0.08 -6.55
CA VAL A 90 -19.49 0.88 -5.46
C VAL A 90 -18.40 1.83 -5.88
N ARG A 91 -18.69 3.13 -5.87
CA ARG A 91 -17.72 4.20 -6.12
C ARG A 91 -17.24 4.76 -4.78
N ALA A 92 -15.92 4.84 -4.60
CA ALA A 92 -15.33 5.45 -3.42
C ALA A 92 -14.34 6.57 -3.82
N GLY A 93 -14.42 7.71 -3.15
CA GLY A 93 -13.53 8.84 -3.36
C GLY A 93 -12.09 8.51 -2.95
N ALA A 94 -11.11 9.12 -3.60
CA ALA A 94 -9.69 8.82 -3.40
C ALA A 94 -9.21 9.02 -1.96
N GLY A 95 -9.79 9.97 -1.22
CA GLY A 95 -9.48 10.27 0.18
C GLY A 95 -10.14 9.33 1.19
N THR A 96 -11.05 8.45 0.75
CA THR A 96 -11.69 7.46 1.65
C THR A 96 -10.65 6.51 2.22
N GLY A 97 -10.70 6.22 3.51
CA GLY A 97 -9.85 5.22 4.14
C GLY A 97 -10.08 3.83 3.55
N TRP A 98 -9.01 3.10 3.22
CA TRP A 98 -9.15 1.77 2.64
C TRP A 98 -9.94 0.82 3.56
N HIS A 99 -9.57 0.74 4.84
CA HIS A 99 -10.27 -0.12 5.79
C HIS A 99 -11.72 0.33 6.05
N GLU A 100 -11.99 1.63 5.97
CA GLU A 100 -13.35 2.19 6.04
C GLU A 100 -14.23 1.63 4.90
N LEU A 101 -13.69 1.58 3.66
CA LEU A 101 -14.40 0.96 2.52
C LEU A 101 -14.64 -0.54 2.75
N VAL A 102 -13.65 -1.28 3.27
CA VAL A 102 -13.81 -2.73 3.57
C VAL A 102 -14.94 -2.94 4.58
N VAL A 103 -14.93 -2.22 5.70
CA VAL A 103 -15.98 -2.34 6.73
C VAL A 103 -17.33 -1.95 6.19
N TRP A 104 -17.39 -0.85 5.43
CA TRP A 104 -18.64 -0.40 4.82
C TRP A 104 -19.20 -1.45 3.85
N SER A 105 -18.37 -2.03 2.97
CA SER A 105 -18.82 -3.03 1.99
C SER A 105 -19.39 -4.29 2.65
N LEU A 106 -18.71 -4.79 3.69
CA LEU A 106 -19.20 -5.94 4.47
C LEU A 106 -20.53 -5.63 5.17
N GLY A 107 -20.70 -4.40 5.69
CA GLY A 107 -21.95 -3.92 6.28
C GLY A 107 -23.12 -3.84 5.28
N GLN A 108 -22.82 -3.72 3.97
CA GLN A 108 -23.82 -3.76 2.89
C GLN A 108 -24.08 -5.19 2.37
N GLY A 109 -23.51 -6.22 3.00
CA GLY A 109 -23.59 -7.60 2.54
C GLY A 109 -22.85 -7.85 1.23
N LEU A 110 -21.79 -7.07 0.98
CA LEU A 110 -20.86 -7.23 -0.14
C LEU A 110 -19.58 -7.88 0.33
N SER A 111 -18.98 -8.72 -0.49
CA SER A 111 -17.77 -9.49 -0.20
C SER A 111 -16.66 -9.26 -1.23
N GLY A 112 -15.50 -9.87 -1.02
CA GLY A 112 -14.32 -9.80 -1.89
C GLY A 112 -13.17 -8.99 -1.28
N LEU A 113 -13.44 -7.98 -0.46
CA LEU A 113 -12.40 -7.14 0.16
C LEU A 113 -11.96 -7.62 1.55
N GLU A 114 -12.55 -8.67 2.11
CA GLU A 114 -12.31 -9.18 3.48
C GLU A 114 -10.84 -9.52 3.74
N ASN A 115 -10.15 -10.15 2.80
CA ASN A 115 -8.73 -10.48 2.91
C ASN A 115 -7.80 -9.26 2.90
N LEU A 116 -8.29 -8.11 2.43
CA LEU A 116 -7.58 -6.84 2.38
C LEU A 116 -7.91 -5.92 3.57
N ALA A 117 -8.58 -6.47 4.59
CA ALA A 117 -8.94 -5.73 5.82
C ALA A 117 -7.69 -5.20 6.54
N LEU A 118 -7.85 -4.05 7.19
CA LEU A 118 -6.81 -3.37 8.00
C LEU A 118 -5.51 -3.03 7.23
N ILE A 119 -5.51 -3.01 5.89
CA ILE A 119 -4.40 -2.41 5.15
C ILE A 119 -4.49 -0.89 5.35
N PRO A 120 -3.42 -0.23 5.85
CA PRO A 120 -3.43 1.22 5.99
C PRO A 120 -3.33 1.89 4.61
N GLY A 121 -3.98 3.04 4.46
CA GLY A 121 -3.96 3.78 3.20
C GLY A 121 -5.32 4.33 2.82
N THR A 122 -5.39 4.90 1.63
CA THR A 122 -6.62 5.45 1.04
C THR A 122 -7.02 4.70 -0.23
N VAL A 123 -8.27 4.81 -0.60
CA VAL A 123 -8.83 4.21 -1.83
C VAL A 123 -8.05 4.64 -3.07
N GLY A 124 -7.70 5.93 -3.20
CA GLY A 124 -6.94 6.41 -4.36
C GLY A 124 -5.49 5.90 -4.42
N ALA A 125 -4.92 5.46 -3.29
CA ALA A 125 -3.59 4.86 -3.26
C ALA A 125 -3.60 3.34 -3.57
N ALA A 126 -4.73 2.68 -3.38
CA ALA A 126 -4.85 1.23 -3.53
C ALA A 126 -4.47 0.70 -4.93
N PRO A 127 -4.90 1.32 -6.06
CA PRO A 127 -4.53 0.88 -7.40
C PRO A 127 -3.07 1.09 -7.75
N ILE A 128 -2.39 2.08 -7.13
CA ILE A 128 -1.02 2.48 -7.54
C ILE A 128 -0.06 1.29 -7.50
N GLN A 129 -0.09 0.51 -6.44
CA GLN A 129 0.74 -0.67 -6.31
C GLN A 129 -0.07 -1.98 -6.24
N ASN A 130 -1.31 -1.94 -6.73
CA ASN A 130 -2.18 -3.12 -6.70
C ASN A 130 -2.13 -3.79 -5.32
N ILE A 131 -2.63 -3.09 -4.28
CA ILE A 131 -2.51 -3.59 -2.90
C ILE A 131 -3.01 -5.02 -2.80
N GLY A 132 -2.28 -5.85 -2.07
CA GLY A 132 -2.61 -7.26 -1.92
C GLY A 132 -2.11 -7.83 -0.61
N ALA A 133 -2.91 -8.67 -0.01
CA ALA A 133 -2.61 -9.40 1.21
C ALA A 133 -3.47 -10.67 1.30
N TYR A 134 -3.00 -11.66 2.05
CA TYR A 134 -3.76 -12.87 2.37
C TYR A 134 -4.41 -13.54 1.17
N GLY A 135 -3.67 -13.62 0.04
CA GLY A 135 -4.09 -14.30 -1.17
C GLY A 135 -5.04 -13.51 -2.09
N ALA A 136 -5.37 -12.26 -1.77
CA ALA A 136 -6.20 -11.38 -2.60
C ALA A 136 -5.41 -10.17 -3.09
N GLN A 137 -5.77 -9.62 -4.25
CA GLN A 137 -5.28 -8.37 -4.81
C GLN A 137 -6.46 -7.47 -5.18
N VAL A 138 -6.28 -6.15 -5.06
CA VAL A 138 -7.39 -5.20 -5.26
C VAL A 138 -7.88 -5.16 -6.71
N GLU A 139 -7.02 -5.43 -7.68
CA GLU A 139 -7.38 -5.49 -9.12
C GLU A 139 -8.56 -6.41 -9.42
N GLU A 140 -8.72 -7.49 -8.65
CA GLU A 140 -9.78 -8.47 -8.81
C GLU A 140 -11.19 -7.87 -8.63
N PHE A 141 -11.27 -6.76 -7.90
CA PHE A 141 -12.53 -6.10 -7.55
C PHE A 141 -12.65 -4.70 -8.17
N ILE A 142 -11.57 -4.14 -8.74
CA ILE A 142 -11.63 -2.86 -9.43
C ILE A 142 -12.46 -3.01 -10.71
N HIS A 143 -13.45 -2.15 -10.87
CA HIS A 143 -14.24 -2.00 -12.08
C HIS A 143 -13.69 -0.90 -12.98
N VAL A 144 -13.46 0.29 -12.39
CA VAL A 144 -12.91 1.47 -13.08
C VAL A 144 -12.07 2.29 -12.10
N VAL A 145 -10.97 2.84 -12.57
CA VAL A 145 -10.21 3.89 -11.87
C VAL A 145 -10.53 5.22 -12.55
N GLU A 146 -11.05 6.18 -11.80
CA GLU A 146 -11.26 7.55 -12.23
C GLU A 146 -10.03 8.38 -11.89
N ALA A 147 -9.43 9.02 -12.89
CA ALA A 147 -8.24 9.83 -12.70
C ALA A 147 -8.28 11.11 -13.54
N TYR A 148 -7.53 12.11 -13.12
CA TYR A 148 -7.18 13.25 -13.95
C TYR A 148 -5.87 12.96 -14.67
N ASP A 149 -5.91 12.88 -16.00
CA ASP A 149 -4.73 12.75 -16.85
C ASP A 149 -4.12 14.14 -17.05
N ARG A 150 -2.95 14.36 -16.43
CA ARG A 150 -2.26 15.65 -16.51
C ARG A 150 -1.67 15.95 -17.88
N ALA A 151 -1.36 14.92 -18.68
CA ALA A 151 -0.83 15.10 -20.02
C ALA A 151 -1.90 15.63 -20.97
N ASP A 152 -3.11 15.09 -20.85
CA ASP A 152 -4.25 15.47 -21.70
C ASP A 152 -5.16 16.53 -21.06
N ALA A 153 -4.87 16.95 -19.81
CA ALA A 153 -5.63 17.91 -19.02
C ALA A 153 -7.13 17.57 -18.93
N ARG A 154 -7.50 16.30 -18.74
CA ARG A 154 -8.89 15.82 -18.69
C ARG A 154 -9.08 14.70 -17.70
N PHE A 155 -10.30 14.55 -17.22
CA PHE A 155 -10.69 13.36 -16.47
C PHE A 155 -10.84 12.16 -17.41
N VAL A 156 -10.34 11.01 -16.95
CA VAL A 156 -10.38 9.74 -17.66
C VAL A 156 -10.94 8.65 -16.76
N ARG A 157 -11.50 7.63 -17.38
CA ARG A 157 -12.00 6.41 -16.75
C ARG A 157 -11.23 5.23 -17.35
N LEU A 158 -10.46 4.54 -16.54
CA LEU A 158 -9.62 3.41 -16.96
C LEU A 158 -10.23 2.13 -16.39
N ASP A 159 -10.55 1.19 -17.27
CA ASP A 159 -10.93 -0.16 -16.85
C ASP A 159 -9.72 -0.95 -16.33
N THR A 160 -9.95 -2.15 -15.82
CA THR A 160 -8.90 -2.98 -15.23
C THR A 160 -7.79 -3.31 -16.25
N ALA A 161 -8.14 -3.52 -17.52
CA ALA A 161 -7.17 -3.82 -18.57
C ALA A 161 -6.25 -2.62 -18.86
N ALA A 162 -6.83 -1.41 -18.92
CA ALA A 162 -6.07 -0.17 -19.12
C ALA A 162 -5.18 0.19 -17.92
N CYS A 163 -5.49 -0.31 -16.73
CA CYS A 163 -4.66 -0.10 -15.53
C CYS A 163 -3.39 -0.95 -15.52
N GLU A 164 -3.27 -1.97 -16.38
CA GLU A 164 -2.09 -2.83 -16.54
C GLU A 164 -1.52 -3.31 -15.19
N PHE A 165 -2.37 -3.85 -14.33
CA PHE A 165 -1.99 -4.31 -13.01
C PHE A 165 -1.01 -5.49 -13.07
N GLY A 166 -0.17 -5.60 -12.05
CA GLY A 166 0.75 -6.70 -11.81
C GLY A 166 1.12 -6.78 -10.33
N TYR A 167 1.99 -7.72 -9.98
CA TYR A 167 2.45 -7.87 -8.61
C TYR A 167 3.17 -6.61 -8.11
N ARG A 168 2.53 -5.88 -7.18
CA ARG A 168 3.01 -4.59 -6.66
C ARG A 168 3.29 -3.56 -7.76
N ASP A 169 2.53 -3.59 -8.87
CA ASP A 169 2.73 -2.75 -10.04
C ASP A 169 1.41 -2.34 -10.70
N SER A 170 1.44 -1.24 -11.46
CA SER A 170 0.34 -0.74 -12.30
C SER A 170 0.83 0.32 -13.27
N LEU A 171 -0.01 0.70 -14.23
CA LEU A 171 0.20 1.87 -15.08
C LEU A 171 0.50 3.13 -14.24
N PHE A 172 -0.23 3.34 -13.14
CA PHE A 172 -0.08 4.51 -12.27
C PHE A 172 1.28 4.56 -11.57
N LYS A 173 1.83 3.42 -11.20
CA LYS A 173 3.17 3.30 -10.60
C LYS A 173 4.27 3.56 -11.60
N ARG A 174 4.12 3.07 -12.84
CA ARG A 174 5.07 3.28 -13.93
C ARG A 174 5.03 4.69 -14.51
N GLN A 175 3.89 5.40 -14.35
CA GLN A 175 3.70 6.78 -14.81
C GLN A 175 3.24 7.68 -13.64
N PRO A 176 4.06 7.85 -12.58
CA PRO A 176 3.66 8.43 -11.29
C PRO A 176 3.23 9.90 -11.37
N ASP A 177 3.68 10.63 -12.41
CA ASP A 177 3.39 12.06 -12.56
C ASP A 177 2.26 12.36 -13.55
N ARG A 178 1.70 11.32 -14.17
CA ARG A 178 0.66 11.50 -15.21
C ARG A 178 -0.74 11.46 -14.63
N TYR A 179 -1.08 10.47 -13.83
CA TYR A 179 -2.45 10.24 -13.38
C TYR A 179 -2.64 10.61 -11.91
N LEU A 180 -3.64 11.44 -11.63
CA LEU A 180 -4.10 11.76 -10.28
C LEU A 180 -5.43 11.05 -10.05
N ILE A 181 -5.41 9.96 -9.30
CA ILE A 181 -6.61 9.14 -9.03
C ILE A 181 -7.55 9.93 -8.13
N VAL A 182 -8.79 10.13 -8.57
CA VAL A 182 -9.82 10.91 -7.85
C VAL A 182 -10.91 10.05 -7.24
N ALA A 183 -11.17 8.86 -7.79
CA ALA A 183 -12.08 7.86 -7.24
C ALA A 183 -11.77 6.48 -7.82
N VAL A 184 -12.29 5.44 -7.19
CA VAL A 184 -12.25 4.07 -7.71
C VAL A 184 -13.63 3.45 -7.62
N GLU A 185 -14.06 2.79 -8.68
CA GLU A 185 -15.27 1.99 -8.72
C GLU A 185 -14.89 0.52 -8.53
N PHE A 186 -15.60 -0.14 -7.66
CA PHE A 186 -15.43 -1.55 -7.34
C PHE A 186 -16.65 -2.33 -7.75
N ARG A 187 -16.47 -3.48 -8.38
CA ARG A 187 -17.51 -4.48 -8.59
C ARG A 187 -17.42 -5.52 -7.48
N LEU A 188 -18.29 -5.39 -6.48
CA LEU A 188 -18.27 -6.22 -5.28
C LEU A 188 -19.40 -7.25 -5.32
N PRO A 189 -19.09 -8.56 -5.29
CA PRO A 189 -20.10 -9.61 -5.28
C PRO A 189 -20.83 -9.68 -3.95
N ARG A 190 -22.08 -10.18 -3.97
CA ARG A 190 -22.82 -10.52 -2.76
C ARG A 190 -22.47 -11.89 -2.21
N LEU A 191 -22.07 -12.80 -3.11
CA LEU A 191 -21.56 -14.11 -2.76
C LEU A 191 -20.21 -14.29 -3.46
N HIS A 192 -19.17 -14.53 -2.69
CA HIS A 192 -17.82 -14.79 -3.16
C HIS A 192 -17.26 -16.00 -2.44
N ALA A 193 -16.49 -16.83 -3.14
CA ALA A 193 -15.77 -17.92 -2.50
C ALA A 193 -14.74 -17.35 -1.52
N LEU A 194 -14.91 -17.65 -0.23
CA LEU A 194 -14.01 -17.15 0.80
C LEU A 194 -12.61 -17.74 0.63
N ARG A 195 -11.59 -16.90 0.68
CA ARG A 195 -10.19 -17.33 0.59
C ARG A 195 -9.64 -17.56 1.99
N MET A 196 -9.55 -18.81 2.38
CA MET A 196 -9.06 -19.24 3.68
C MET A 196 -7.74 -20.02 3.62
N ASP A 197 -7.27 -20.33 2.39
CA ASP A 197 -6.06 -21.14 2.17
C ASP A 197 -4.75 -20.42 2.53
N TYR A 198 -4.80 -19.12 2.79
CA TYR A 198 -3.61 -18.40 3.24
C TYR A 198 -3.29 -18.75 4.70
N ALA A 199 -2.03 -19.11 4.94
CA ALA A 199 -1.56 -19.63 6.23
C ALA A 199 -1.97 -18.75 7.42
N GLY A 200 -2.67 -19.35 8.36
CA GLY A 200 -3.13 -18.76 9.61
C GLY A 200 -4.59 -18.32 9.61
N ILE A 201 -5.28 -18.19 8.46
CA ILE A 201 -6.71 -17.76 8.43
C ILE A 201 -7.61 -18.87 8.99
N ALA A 202 -7.43 -20.11 8.53
CA ALA A 202 -8.23 -21.24 8.98
C ALA A 202 -8.05 -21.49 10.48
N GLU A 203 -6.82 -21.45 10.96
CA GLU A 203 -6.49 -21.63 12.37
C GLU A 203 -7.06 -20.51 13.25
N GLU A 204 -7.08 -19.26 12.71
CA GLU A 204 -7.67 -18.14 13.42
C GLU A 204 -9.18 -18.26 13.54
N LEU A 205 -9.86 -18.66 12.44
CA LEU A 205 -11.31 -18.92 12.44
C LEU A 205 -11.67 -20.03 13.43
N GLU A 206 -10.89 -21.09 13.49
CA GLU A 206 -11.04 -22.16 14.48
C GLU A 206 -10.88 -21.63 15.92
N ALA A 207 -9.83 -20.83 16.16
CA ALA A 207 -9.59 -20.19 17.46
C ALA A 207 -10.73 -19.23 17.87
N MET A 208 -11.42 -18.61 16.90
CA MET A 208 -12.63 -17.81 17.11
C MET A 208 -13.89 -18.66 17.34
N GLY A 209 -13.83 -19.99 17.20
CA GLY A 209 -14.95 -20.91 17.34
C GLY A 209 -15.92 -20.90 16.16
N ILE A 210 -15.47 -20.44 14.98
CA ILE A 210 -16.31 -20.27 13.79
C ILE A 210 -16.17 -21.50 12.90
N THR A 211 -17.27 -22.25 12.73
CA THR A 211 -17.33 -23.47 11.90
C THR A 211 -17.90 -23.23 10.52
N THR A 212 -18.68 -22.16 10.34
CA THR A 212 -19.27 -21.76 9.05
C THR A 212 -18.96 -20.28 8.80
N PRO A 213 -17.75 -19.97 8.28
CA PRO A 213 -17.31 -18.59 8.14
C PRO A 213 -18.12 -17.79 7.14
N SER A 214 -18.33 -16.51 7.44
CA SER A 214 -18.82 -15.47 6.54
C SER A 214 -17.68 -14.53 6.14
N ALA A 215 -17.90 -13.64 5.16
CA ALA A 215 -16.89 -12.64 4.78
C ALA A 215 -16.50 -11.71 5.96
N PRO A 216 -17.42 -11.22 6.81
CA PRO A 216 -17.05 -10.51 8.04
C PRO A 216 -16.15 -11.32 9.00
N ASP A 217 -16.37 -12.64 9.12
CA ASP A 217 -15.56 -13.50 9.97
C ASP A 217 -14.13 -13.63 9.43
N VAL A 218 -13.97 -13.79 8.12
CA VAL A 218 -12.65 -13.79 7.45
C VAL A 218 -11.95 -12.44 7.65
N ALA A 219 -12.67 -11.33 7.49
CA ALA A 219 -12.11 -10.01 7.75
C ALA A 219 -11.62 -9.87 9.19
N GLN A 220 -12.39 -10.37 10.17
CA GLN A 220 -11.98 -10.33 11.58
C GLN A 220 -10.75 -11.22 11.85
N ALA A 221 -10.69 -12.41 11.25
CA ALA A 221 -9.52 -13.28 11.32
C ALA A 221 -8.27 -12.59 10.74
N VAL A 222 -8.39 -11.96 9.58
CA VAL A 222 -7.32 -11.17 8.97
C VAL A 222 -6.89 -10.00 9.87
N ILE A 223 -7.82 -9.27 10.46
CA ILE A 223 -7.52 -8.17 11.40
C ILE A 223 -6.73 -8.70 12.61
N ASN A 224 -7.15 -9.81 13.20
CA ASN A 224 -6.47 -10.43 14.34
C ASN A 224 -5.03 -10.86 13.98
N LEU A 225 -4.87 -11.52 12.83
CA LEU A 225 -3.55 -11.93 12.30
C LEU A 225 -2.64 -10.72 12.08
N ARG A 226 -3.15 -9.65 11.47
CA ARG A 226 -2.37 -8.44 11.22
C ARG A 226 -1.94 -7.76 12.52
N ARG A 227 -2.84 -7.60 13.48
CA ARG A 227 -2.54 -7.01 14.79
C ARG A 227 -1.47 -7.77 15.57
N ARG A 228 -1.42 -9.11 15.43
CA ARG A 228 -0.37 -9.92 16.06
C ARG A 228 0.98 -9.83 15.35
N LYS A 229 0.97 -9.72 14.02
CA LYS A 229 2.20 -9.76 13.19
C LYS A 229 2.82 -8.39 12.94
N LEU A 230 1.99 -7.36 12.79
CA LEU A 230 2.41 -6.04 12.35
C LEU A 230 2.19 -5.02 13.46
N PRO A 231 3.18 -4.18 13.78
CA PRO A 231 2.97 -3.08 14.71
C PRO A 231 1.97 -2.08 14.13
N ASP A 232 1.11 -1.55 15.00
CA ASP A 232 0.19 -0.48 14.64
C ASP A 232 1.00 0.79 14.35
N PRO A 233 0.91 1.38 13.14
CA PRO A 233 1.68 2.56 12.80
C PRO A 233 1.31 3.80 13.63
N GLU A 234 0.12 3.86 14.24
CA GLU A 234 -0.25 4.94 15.15
C GLU A 234 0.51 4.86 16.50
N VAL A 235 0.95 3.66 16.89
CA VAL A 235 1.69 3.41 18.12
C VAL A 235 3.20 3.35 17.88
N LEU A 236 3.61 2.70 16.80
CA LEU A 236 5.01 2.51 16.43
C LEU A 236 5.17 2.77 14.93
N GLY A 237 5.75 3.92 14.59
CA GLY A 237 5.86 4.41 13.22
C GLY A 237 6.43 3.36 12.27
N ASN A 238 5.72 3.05 11.18
CA ASN A 238 6.15 2.10 10.16
C ASN A 238 5.32 2.30 8.87
N ALA A 239 5.75 1.68 7.77
CA ALA A 239 5.01 1.67 6.50
C ALA A 239 4.70 0.23 6.03
N GLY A 240 4.44 -0.69 6.95
CA GLY A 240 4.27 -2.10 6.63
C GLY A 240 5.57 -2.76 6.17
N SER A 241 5.47 -3.68 5.20
CA SER A 241 6.65 -4.34 4.62
C SER A 241 7.50 -3.32 3.86
N PHE A 242 8.77 -3.18 4.26
CA PHE A 242 9.69 -2.25 3.61
C PHE A 242 10.25 -2.81 2.30
N PHE A 243 10.39 -4.11 2.19
CA PHE A 243 10.91 -4.76 0.98
C PHE A 243 9.85 -5.64 0.33
N LYS A 244 9.86 -5.66 -1.01
CA LYS A 244 9.10 -6.63 -1.79
C LYS A 244 9.70 -8.03 -1.60
N ASN A 245 8.87 -9.05 -1.74
CA ASN A 245 9.37 -10.40 -1.93
C ASN A 245 10.04 -10.48 -3.31
N PRO A 246 11.35 -10.85 -3.40
CA PRO A 246 12.05 -10.89 -4.67
C PRO A 246 11.52 -12.00 -5.56
N VAL A 247 11.37 -11.71 -6.85
CA VAL A 247 10.97 -12.67 -7.88
C VAL A 247 12.20 -12.98 -8.72
N LEU A 248 12.60 -14.25 -8.79
CA LEU A 248 13.84 -14.70 -9.41
C LEU A 248 13.58 -15.85 -10.40
N PRO A 249 14.47 -16.06 -11.40
CA PRO A 249 14.42 -17.21 -12.28
C PRO A 249 14.43 -18.53 -11.51
N LEU A 250 13.66 -19.52 -11.98
CA LEU A 250 13.50 -20.82 -11.32
C LEU A 250 14.83 -21.51 -11.01
N GLU A 251 15.79 -21.46 -11.94
CA GLU A 251 17.13 -22.05 -11.77
C GLU A 251 17.87 -21.45 -10.57
N GLN A 252 17.85 -20.12 -10.44
CA GLN A 252 18.47 -19.43 -9.30
C GLN A 252 17.80 -19.80 -7.97
N VAL A 253 16.46 -19.91 -7.99
CA VAL A 253 15.70 -20.32 -6.80
C VAL A 253 16.02 -21.74 -6.39
N GLN A 254 16.13 -22.68 -7.34
CA GLN A 254 16.50 -24.06 -7.07
C GLN A 254 17.89 -24.17 -6.45
N ALA A 255 18.86 -23.39 -6.95
CA ALA A 255 20.21 -23.34 -6.36
C ALA A 255 20.17 -22.83 -4.91
N LEU A 256 19.40 -21.77 -4.65
CA LEU A 256 19.22 -21.23 -3.29
C LEU A 256 18.52 -22.23 -2.37
N GLN A 257 17.47 -22.92 -2.82
CA GLN A 257 16.78 -23.94 -2.01
C GLN A 257 17.66 -25.17 -1.74
N HIS A 258 18.53 -25.54 -2.66
CA HIS A 258 19.50 -26.62 -2.41
C HIS A 258 20.47 -26.25 -1.28
N ALA A 259 20.93 -24.98 -1.25
CA ALA A 259 21.81 -24.47 -0.20
C ALA A 259 21.06 -24.15 1.11
N HIS A 260 19.77 -23.81 1.02
CA HIS A 260 18.92 -23.38 2.15
C HIS A 260 17.53 -24.03 2.02
N PRO A 261 17.37 -25.31 2.41
CA PRO A 261 16.12 -26.07 2.25
C PRO A 261 14.91 -25.46 2.96
N GLU A 262 15.14 -24.69 4.02
CA GLU A 262 14.11 -24.02 4.81
C GLU A 262 13.63 -22.67 4.20
N LEU A 263 14.24 -22.20 3.08
CA LEU A 263 13.85 -20.96 2.42
C LEU A 263 12.43 -21.09 1.82
N PRO A 264 11.44 -20.32 2.29
CA PRO A 264 10.10 -20.38 1.75
C PRO A 264 10.06 -19.80 0.34
N VAL A 265 9.45 -20.56 -0.57
CA VAL A 265 9.29 -20.22 -1.99
C VAL A 265 7.80 -20.25 -2.35
N PHE A 266 7.36 -19.24 -3.08
CA PHE A 266 5.97 -19.09 -3.50
C PHE A 266 5.86 -19.07 -5.01
N HIS A 267 4.67 -19.38 -5.51
CA HIS A 267 4.37 -19.25 -6.93
C HIS A 267 4.48 -17.79 -7.39
N SER A 268 4.81 -17.62 -8.67
CA SER A 268 4.78 -16.36 -9.40
C SER A 268 3.84 -16.52 -10.60
N ASP A 269 3.35 -15.43 -11.15
CA ASP A 269 2.49 -15.43 -12.35
C ASP A 269 3.24 -16.03 -13.56
N ASP A 270 4.55 -15.83 -13.64
CA ASP A 270 5.42 -16.50 -14.61
C ASP A 270 5.89 -17.86 -14.05
N GLN A 271 5.61 -18.93 -14.78
CA GLN A 271 6.02 -20.30 -14.41
C GLN A 271 7.54 -20.49 -14.38
N MET A 272 8.29 -19.67 -15.10
CA MET A 272 9.77 -19.70 -15.12
C MET A 272 10.39 -18.92 -13.96
N GLN A 273 9.59 -18.35 -13.10
CA GLN A 273 10.01 -17.55 -11.94
C GLN A 273 9.38 -18.06 -10.65
N ARG A 274 9.99 -17.72 -9.54
CA ARG A 274 9.46 -17.96 -8.19
C ARG A 274 9.71 -16.77 -7.31
N LYS A 275 8.82 -16.56 -6.34
CA LYS A 275 8.91 -15.52 -5.36
C LYS A 275 9.48 -16.07 -4.07
N LEU A 276 10.53 -15.40 -3.52
CA LEU A 276 11.17 -15.78 -2.27
C LEU A 276 10.63 -14.99 -1.09
N SER A 277 10.73 -15.55 0.12
CA SER A 277 10.43 -14.83 1.35
C SER A 277 11.55 -13.85 1.70
N ALA A 278 11.36 -12.55 1.44
CA ALA A 278 12.29 -11.52 1.89
C ALA A 278 12.38 -11.49 3.42
N ALA A 279 11.28 -11.77 4.14
CA ALA A 279 11.29 -11.85 5.60
C ALA A 279 12.27 -12.91 6.11
N TRP A 280 12.27 -14.09 5.51
CA TRP A 280 13.20 -15.17 5.86
C TRP A 280 14.65 -14.78 5.56
N LEU A 281 14.93 -14.22 4.40
CA LEU A 281 16.28 -13.77 4.00
C LEU A 281 16.84 -12.74 5.00
N ILE A 282 16.03 -11.77 5.41
CA ILE A 282 16.41 -10.73 6.37
C ILE A 282 16.60 -11.33 7.77
N GLU A 283 15.71 -12.22 8.22
CA GLU A 283 15.82 -12.89 9.51
C GLU A 283 17.05 -13.81 9.58
N ALA A 284 17.33 -14.54 8.50
CA ALA A 284 18.54 -15.36 8.39
C ALA A 284 19.84 -14.55 8.44
N CYS A 285 19.82 -13.27 8.04
CA CYS A 285 20.92 -12.33 8.23
C CYS A 285 20.99 -11.73 9.64
N GLY A 286 20.08 -12.08 10.55
CA GLY A 286 20.10 -11.64 11.96
C GLY A 286 19.51 -10.24 12.19
N TRP A 287 18.74 -9.70 11.23
CA TRP A 287 18.21 -8.34 11.35
C TRP A 287 16.89 -8.23 12.13
N LYS A 288 16.13 -9.29 12.30
CA LYS A 288 14.87 -9.25 13.06
C LYS A 288 15.11 -8.78 14.50
N GLY A 289 14.42 -7.71 14.91
CA GLY A 289 14.59 -7.09 16.22
C GLY A 289 15.86 -6.23 16.37
N HIS A 290 16.66 -6.06 15.30
CA HIS A 290 17.84 -5.18 15.33
C HIS A 290 17.40 -3.73 15.51
N ARG A 291 18.09 -3.01 16.41
CA ARG A 291 17.83 -1.60 16.69
C ARG A 291 19.12 -0.78 16.54
N ASP A 292 19.02 0.37 15.86
CA ASP A 292 20.08 1.35 15.66
C ASP A 292 19.51 2.74 16.01
N GLY A 293 19.71 3.18 17.24
CA GLY A 293 19.02 4.35 17.77
C GLY A 293 17.52 4.15 17.83
N ASP A 294 16.77 5.03 17.15
CA ASP A 294 15.31 4.92 17.01
C ASP A 294 14.86 4.26 15.71
N ALA A 295 15.77 4.02 14.76
CA ALA A 295 15.51 3.19 13.60
C ALA A 295 15.72 1.71 13.94
N ALA A 296 14.75 0.84 13.63
CA ALA A 296 14.85 -0.58 13.97
C ALA A 296 14.11 -1.47 12.96
N VAL A 297 14.38 -2.78 13.04
CA VAL A 297 13.57 -3.83 12.44
C VAL A 297 12.62 -4.37 13.50
N SER A 298 11.35 -4.51 13.18
CA SER A 298 10.35 -5.05 14.11
C SER A 298 10.77 -6.42 14.66
N ALA A 299 10.57 -6.60 15.96
CA ALA A 299 10.82 -7.89 16.63
C ALA A 299 9.80 -8.98 16.22
N THR A 300 8.62 -8.59 15.72
CA THR A 300 7.56 -9.50 15.29
C THR A 300 7.65 -9.88 13.81
N HIS A 301 8.18 -8.97 12.95
CA HIS A 301 8.21 -9.19 11.50
C HIS A 301 9.43 -8.54 10.83
N ALA A 302 10.32 -9.37 10.28
CA ALA A 302 11.60 -8.92 9.73
C ALA A 302 11.51 -7.96 8.51
N LEU A 303 10.37 -7.91 7.81
CA LEU A 303 10.13 -6.96 6.71
C LEU A 303 9.76 -5.55 7.18
N VAL A 304 9.38 -5.38 8.45
CA VAL A 304 8.86 -4.10 8.93
C VAL A 304 9.95 -3.30 9.59
N LEU A 305 10.34 -2.19 8.97
CA LEU A 305 11.14 -1.17 9.61
C LEU A 305 10.26 -0.31 10.51
N VAL A 306 10.76 0.05 11.67
CA VAL A 306 10.01 0.82 12.67
C VAL A 306 10.81 2.04 13.13
N ASN A 307 10.08 3.09 13.48
CA ASN A 307 10.60 4.29 14.10
C ASN A 307 10.14 4.33 15.57
N HIS A 308 11.08 4.25 16.50
CA HIS A 308 10.80 4.30 17.94
C HIS A 308 10.59 5.74 18.48
N GLY A 309 10.42 6.72 17.58
CA GLY A 309 10.00 8.08 17.94
C GLY A 309 10.75 9.18 17.17
N HIS A 310 12.07 9.16 17.13
CA HIS A 310 12.86 10.26 16.60
C HIS A 310 13.78 9.89 15.44
N ALA A 311 13.70 8.68 14.89
CA ALA A 311 14.48 8.33 13.72
C ALA A 311 14.09 9.22 12.54
N SER A 312 15.08 9.79 11.88
CA SER A 312 14.92 10.48 10.61
C SER A 312 14.71 9.48 9.47
N GLY A 313 14.12 9.95 8.37
CA GLY A 313 14.00 9.12 7.17
C GLY A 313 15.35 8.68 6.60
N THR A 314 16.40 9.47 6.80
CA THR A 314 17.77 9.13 6.39
C THR A 314 18.31 7.96 7.20
N GLU A 315 18.09 7.91 8.52
CA GLU A 315 18.50 6.80 9.38
C GLU A 315 17.76 5.49 9.02
N LEU A 316 16.45 5.57 8.81
CA LEU A 316 15.66 4.43 8.35
C LEU A 316 16.14 3.92 6.97
N LEU A 317 16.46 4.82 6.04
CA LEU A 317 16.98 4.45 4.73
C LEU A 317 18.38 3.84 4.83
N ALA A 318 19.24 4.35 5.70
CA ALA A 318 20.58 3.79 5.94
C ALA A 318 20.49 2.36 6.50
N LEU A 319 19.57 2.13 7.46
CA LEU A 319 19.31 0.80 7.99
C LEU A 319 18.81 -0.15 6.89
N ALA A 320 17.84 0.29 6.05
CA ALA A 320 17.34 -0.50 4.93
C ALA A 320 18.44 -0.91 3.93
N ARG A 321 19.34 0.00 3.59
CA ARG A 321 20.48 -0.27 2.69
C ARG A 321 21.45 -1.30 3.29
N ARG A 322 21.73 -1.23 4.59
CA ARG A 322 22.56 -2.22 5.30
C ARG A 322 21.93 -3.60 5.27
N ILE A 323 20.62 -3.70 5.48
CA ILE A 323 19.86 -4.95 5.36
C ILE A 323 19.98 -5.52 3.94
N SER A 324 19.70 -4.71 2.92
CA SER A 324 19.78 -5.14 1.52
C SER A 324 21.21 -5.59 1.14
N ALA A 325 22.22 -4.87 1.59
CA ALA A 325 23.64 -5.23 1.37
C ALA A 325 23.98 -6.60 1.99
N SER A 326 23.55 -6.87 3.23
CA SER A 326 23.82 -8.15 3.91
C SER A 326 23.10 -9.33 3.24
N VAL A 327 21.85 -9.12 2.77
CA VAL A 327 21.11 -10.16 2.02
C VAL A 327 21.79 -10.43 0.68
N ARG A 328 22.24 -9.37 -0.03
CA ARG A 328 23.00 -9.52 -1.28
C ARG A 328 24.31 -10.26 -1.07
N GLU A 329 25.05 -9.94 -0.04
CA GLU A 329 26.35 -10.57 0.29
C GLU A 329 26.16 -12.06 0.59
N ARG A 330 25.14 -12.40 1.39
CA ARG A 330 24.93 -13.78 1.85
C ARG A 330 24.24 -14.68 0.84
N PHE A 331 23.27 -14.15 0.09
CA PHE A 331 22.39 -14.95 -0.78
C PHE A 331 22.45 -14.57 -2.26
N GLY A 332 23.18 -13.51 -2.63
CA GLY A 332 23.20 -12.98 -4.00
C GLY A 332 21.85 -12.36 -4.43
N VAL A 333 20.94 -12.11 -3.49
CA VAL A 333 19.59 -11.61 -3.77
C VAL A 333 19.53 -10.10 -3.49
N ILE A 334 19.01 -9.35 -4.46
CA ILE A 334 18.80 -7.90 -4.31
C ILE A 334 17.38 -7.68 -3.79
N LEU A 335 17.26 -6.91 -2.70
CA LEU A 335 15.98 -6.48 -2.17
C LEU A 335 15.60 -5.11 -2.72
N GLU A 336 14.36 -4.95 -3.15
CA GLU A 336 13.79 -3.68 -3.61
C GLU A 336 12.85 -3.11 -2.55
N PRO A 337 12.89 -1.78 -2.29
CA PRO A 337 11.94 -1.15 -1.38
C PRO A 337 10.53 -1.18 -1.97
N GLU A 338 9.54 -1.39 -1.11
CA GLU A 338 8.13 -1.25 -1.47
C GLU A 338 7.66 0.22 -1.32
N PRO A 339 8.04 0.96 -0.24
CA PRO A 339 7.69 2.36 -0.11
C PRO A 339 8.38 3.25 -1.15
N ARG A 340 7.67 4.30 -1.57
CA ARG A 340 8.28 5.39 -2.34
C ARG A 340 9.26 6.16 -1.45
N ILE A 341 10.51 6.26 -1.88
CA ILE A 341 11.53 7.06 -1.19
C ILE A 341 11.50 8.48 -1.76
N VAL A 342 11.33 9.47 -0.91
CA VAL A 342 11.30 10.89 -1.28
C VAL A 342 12.56 11.56 -0.78
N GLY A 343 13.23 12.30 -1.66
CA GLY A 343 14.44 13.08 -1.33
C GLY A 343 15.75 12.30 -1.33
N ALA A 344 15.72 11.02 -1.69
CA ALA A 344 16.93 10.21 -1.90
C ALA A 344 16.68 9.14 -2.97
N GLN A 345 17.77 8.57 -3.50
CA GLN A 345 17.72 7.38 -4.36
C GLN A 345 17.86 6.12 -3.50
N TRP A 346 17.38 4.99 -4.03
CA TRP A 346 17.62 3.66 -3.43
C TRP A 346 19.00 3.11 -3.79
#